data_62ae17d330714a433678e9cbec3b8817
#
_entry.id   62ae17d330714a433678e9cbec3b8817
#
_cell.length_a   1.000
_cell.length_b   1.000
_cell.length_c   1.000
_cell.angle_alpha   90.00
_cell.angle_beta   90.00
_cell.angle_gamma   90.00
#
_symmetry.space_group_name_H-M   'P 1'
#
loop_
_entity.id
_entity.type
_entity.pdbx_description
1 polymer ?
#
loop_
_entity_poly.entity_id
_entity_poly.type
_entity_poly.pdbx_seq_one_letter_code
_entity_poly.pdbx_strand_id
1 'polypeptide(L)'
;MNLLTVNGLSKKFGARAVLQNVSFSVRRGEVLGLIGPNGAGKTTLFECLAGVLPSDGGVISRNKQALAPAQRKSALFYMPDGVTPWAQQSVNWALGFFERLYAAPVKAAELLNMLKLESLRNARIGSLSKGERKRLLLALGLLTPQPLLMLDEPFDGLDLRQTRDVMALFRRHVERGRTLMLSIHQLVDAARVCDRLILLSDGRVVGEGTIDELRAQANLSDGRLPEAGLEDIFLALT
;
A
#
# COMPACT_ATOMS: atom_id res chain seq x y z
N MET A 1 -1.41 -18.96 -0.71
CA MET A 1 -2.41 -18.94 0.38
C MET A 1 -2.81 -17.51 0.66
N ASN A 2 -4.12 -17.19 0.72
CA ASN A 2 -4.58 -15.83 0.95
C ASN A 2 -4.34 -15.40 2.40
N LEU A 3 -3.77 -14.20 2.57
CA LEU A 3 -3.62 -13.53 3.85
C LEU A 3 -4.92 -12.80 4.23
N LEU A 4 -5.53 -12.13 3.25
CA LEU A 4 -6.78 -11.39 3.41
C LEU A 4 -7.67 -11.65 2.18
N THR A 5 -8.99 -11.70 2.38
CA THR A 5 -9.97 -11.76 1.30
C THR A 5 -11.04 -10.70 1.54
N VAL A 6 -11.34 -9.93 0.52
CA VAL A 6 -12.35 -8.87 0.50
C VAL A 6 -13.47 -9.31 -0.44
N ASN A 7 -14.71 -9.30 0.04
CA ASN A 7 -15.88 -9.70 -0.75
C ASN A 7 -16.96 -8.63 -0.65
N GLY A 8 -17.31 -8.05 -1.78
CA GLY A 8 -18.45 -7.15 -1.94
C GLY A 8 -18.34 -5.83 -1.17
N LEU A 9 -17.11 -5.35 -0.89
CA LEU A 9 -16.93 -4.13 -0.09
C LEU A 9 -17.54 -2.93 -0.80
N SER A 10 -18.39 -2.19 -0.08
CA SER A 10 -19.09 -1.04 -0.61
C SER A 10 -19.05 0.13 0.35
N LYS A 11 -18.94 1.36 -0.20
CA LYS A 11 -18.93 2.61 0.58
C LYS A 11 -19.60 3.74 -0.17
N LYS A 12 -20.46 4.47 0.54
CA LYS A 12 -21.14 5.67 0.06
C LYS A 12 -20.87 6.87 0.98
N PHE A 13 -20.85 8.05 0.42
CA PHE A 13 -20.88 9.32 1.14
C PHE A 13 -22.13 10.09 0.67
N GLY A 14 -23.17 10.09 1.49
CA GLY A 14 -24.48 10.55 1.06
C GLY A 14 -25.01 9.75 -0.14
N ALA A 15 -25.35 10.39 -1.23
CA ALA A 15 -25.82 9.76 -2.46
C ALA A 15 -24.67 9.20 -3.34
N ARG A 16 -23.42 9.61 -3.10
CA ARG A 16 -22.27 9.23 -3.94
C ARG A 16 -21.73 7.87 -3.51
N ALA A 17 -21.81 6.87 -4.38
CA ALA A 17 -21.13 5.60 -4.22
C ALA A 17 -19.64 5.78 -4.60
N VAL A 18 -18.73 5.48 -3.66
CA VAL A 18 -17.27 5.58 -3.85
C VAL A 18 -16.64 4.21 -4.01
N LEU A 19 -17.16 3.19 -3.33
CA LEU A 19 -16.78 1.79 -3.55
C LEU A 19 -18.05 0.99 -3.86
N GLN A 20 -17.99 0.15 -4.89
CA GLN A 20 -19.13 -0.57 -5.42
C GLN A 20 -18.80 -2.05 -5.59
N ASN A 21 -19.16 -2.88 -4.61
CA ASN A 21 -18.98 -4.34 -4.66
C ASN A 21 -17.53 -4.79 -4.92
N VAL A 22 -16.57 -4.12 -4.29
CA VAL A 22 -15.14 -4.39 -4.46
C VAL A 22 -14.78 -5.74 -3.85
N SER A 23 -14.23 -6.64 -4.68
CA SER A 23 -13.81 -7.99 -4.28
C SER A 23 -12.44 -8.31 -4.82
N PHE A 24 -11.53 -8.80 -3.96
CA PHE A 24 -10.18 -9.22 -4.31
C PHE A 24 -9.53 -10.02 -3.19
N SER A 25 -8.31 -10.53 -3.44
CA SER A 25 -7.54 -11.24 -2.43
C SER A 25 -6.09 -10.74 -2.34
N VAL A 26 -5.57 -10.71 -1.11
CA VAL A 26 -4.15 -10.45 -0.81
C VAL A 26 -3.48 -11.77 -0.46
N ARG A 27 -2.44 -12.16 -1.19
CA ARG A 27 -1.67 -13.39 -0.94
C ARG A 27 -0.53 -13.11 0.05
N ARG A 28 -0.10 -14.13 0.77
CA ARG A 28 1.06 -13.99 1.66
C ARG A 28 2.36 -13.83 0.88
N GLY A 29 3.20 -12.90 1.33
CA GLY A 29 4.52 -12.71 0.74
C GLY A 29 4.50 -12.13 -0.67
N GLU A 30 3.51 -11.28 -1.00
CA GLU A 30 3.46 -10.53 -2.25
C GLU A 30 3.53 -9.03 -2.03
N VAL A 31 3.91 -8.31 -3.04
CA VAL A 31 3.64 -6.87 -3.20
C VAL A 31 2.43 -6.73 -4.12
N LEU A 32 1.29 -6.34 -3.55
CA LEU A 32 0.05 -6.11 -4.29
C LEU A 32 -0.11 -4.60 -4.56
N GLY A 33 -0.20 -4.20 -5.83
CA GLY A 33 -0.44 -2.81 -6.22
C GLY A 33 -1.93 -2.53 -6.38
N LEU A 34 -2.39 -1.42 -5.82
CA LEU A 34 -3.72 -0.85 -6.07
C LEU A 34 -3.57 0.35 -6.99
N ILE A 35 -4.04 0.23 -8.21
CA ILE A 35 -3.89 1.23 -9.26
C ILE A 35 -5.25 1.78 -9.66
N GLY A 36 -5.28 3.05 -9.97
CA GLY A 36 -6.48 3.74 -10.45
C GLY A 36 -6.28 5.26 -10.47
N PRO A 37 -7.09 5.99 -11.22
CA PRO A 37 -7.02 7.44 -11.30
C PRO A 37 -7.31 8.11 -9.95
N ASN A 38 -7.05 9.40 -9.86
CA ASN A 38 -7.46 10.18 -8.71
C ASN A 38 -8.99 10.17 -8.59
N GLY A 39 -9.49 9.92 -7.38
CA GLY A 39 -10.92 9.78 -7.13
C GLY A 39 -11.51 8.38 -7.38
N ALA A 40 -10.73 7.40 -7.85
CA ALA A 40 -11.20 6.02 -8.04
C ALA A 40 -11.60 5.30 -6.74
N GLY A 41 -11.21 5.83 -5.55
CA GLY A 41 -11.56 5.26 -4.25
C GLY A 41 -10.42 4.53 -3.56
N LYS A 42 -9.16 4.65 -4.00
CA LYS A 42 -8.00 3.95 -3.43
C LYS A 42 -7.83 4.20 -1.93
N THR A 43 -7.74 5.46 -1.50
CA THR A 43 -7.61 5.83 -0.08
C THR A 43 -8.84 5.38 0.72
N THR A 44 -10.05 5.56 0.18
CA THR A 44 -11.29 5.07 0.82
C THR A 44 -11.27 3.56 1.01
N LEU A 45 -10.77 2.80 0.03
CA LEU A 45 -10.60 1.36 0.16
C LEU A 45 -9.61 1.00 1.28
N PHE A 46 -8.45 1.66 1.34
CA PHE A 46 -7.48 1.45 2.40
C PHE A 46 -8.03 1.78 3.80
N GLU A 47 -8.73 2.89 3.94
CA GLU A 47 -9.38 3.28 5.20
C GLU A 47 -10.47 2.28 5.63
N CYS A 48 -11.27 1.79 4.68
CA CYS A 48 -12.25 0.73 4.96
C CYS A 48 -11.56 -0.57 5.37
N LEU A 49 -10.48 -0.98 4.70
CA LEU A 49 -9.70 -2.17 5.05
C LEU A 49 -9.09 -2.05 6.45
N ALA A 50 -8.53 -0.89 6.76
CA ALA A 50 -7.94 -0.61 8.07
C ALA A 50 -8.98 -0.54 9.21
N GLY A 51 -10.25 -0.36 8.89
CA GLY A 51 -11.32 -0.15 9.87
C GLY A 51 -11.35 1.27 10.45
N VAL A 52 -10.65 2.20 9.82
CA VAL A 52 -10.69 3.65 10.13
C VAL A 52 -12.02 4.24 9.66
N LEU A 53 -12.46 3.81 8.47
CA LEU A 53 -13.74 4.18 7.88
C LEU A 53 -14.68 2.97 7.86
N PRO A 54 -15.92 3.08 8.37
CA PRO A 54 -16.89 1.99 8.27
C PRO A 54 -17.33 1.78 6.82
N SER A 55 -17.35 0.54 6.36
CA SER A 55 -17.97 0.15 5.08
C SER A 55 -19.48 0.01 5.24
N ASP A 56 -20.22 0.23 4.15
CA ASP A 56 -21.69 0.10 4.14
C ASP A 56 -22.15 -1.32 3.74
N GLY A 57 -21.22 -2.14 3.22
CA GLY A 57 -21.45 -3.53 2.86
C GLY A 57 -20.16 -4.29 2.63
N GLY A 58 -20.28 -5.61 2.48
CA GLY A 58 -19.16 -6.50 2.23
C GLY A 58 -18.52 -7.08 3.48
N VAL A 59 -17.62 -8.05 3.25
CA VAL A 59 -16.93 -8.79 4.31
C VAL A 59 -15.43 -8.82 4.02
N ILE A 60 -14.64 -8.50 5.05
CA ILE A 60 -13.18 -8.69 5.05
C ILE A 60 -12.89 -9.90 5.94
N SER A 61 -12.17 -10.87 5.40
CA SER A 61 -11.88 -12.12 6.10
C SER A 61 -10.40 -12.49 6.07
N ARG A 62 -9.95 -13.21 7.10
CA ARG A 62 -8.64 -13.83 7.20
C ARG A 62 -8.81 -15.29 7.60
N ASN A 63 -8.17 -16.22 6.89
CA ASN A 63 -8.32 -17.65 7.11
C ASN A 63 -9.80 -18.08 7.11
N LYS A 64 -10.61 -17.54 6.20
CA LYS A 64 -12.07 -17.76 6.07
C LYS A 64 -12.92 -17.24 7.25
N GLN A 65 -12.34 -16.53 8.20
CA GLN A 65 -13.06 -15.90 9.32
C GLN A 65 -13.21 -14.41 9.07
N ALA A 66 -14.42 -13.88 9.20
CA ALA A 66 -14.68 -12.45 9.07
C ALA A 66 -13.94 -11.67 10.17
N LEU A 67 -13.31 -10.57 9.78
CA LEU A 67 -12.62 -9.67 10.69
C LEU A 67 -13.50 -8.45 11.00
N ALA A 68 -13.94 -8.33 12.23
CA ALA A 68 -14.54 -7.10 12.70
C ALA A 68 -13.52 -5.94 12.62
N PRO A 69 -13.95 -4.66 12.46
CA PRO A 69 -13.03 -3.52 12.34
C PRO A 69 -11.94 -3.48 13.43
N ALA A 70 -12.32 -3.71 14.69
CA ALA A 70 -11.38 -3.72 15.82
C ALA A 70 -10.30 -4.82 15.75
N GLN A 71 -10.58 -5.93 15.04
CA GLN A 71 -9.65 -7.06 14.88
C GLN A 71 -8.63 -6.83 13.76
N ARG A 72 -8.92 -5.93 12.81
CA ARG A 72 -8.09 -5.69 11.62
C ARG A 72 -6.69 -5.18 11.99
N LYS A 73 -6.57 -4.40 13.07
CA LYS A 73 -5.28 -3.90 13.59
C LYS A 73 -4.26 -4.98 13.96
N SER A 74 -4.69 -6.22 14.19
CA SER A 74 -3.77 -7.37 14.40
C SER A 74 -3.33 -8.01 13.08
N ALA A 75 -4.07 -7.81 12.00
CA ALA A 75 -3.82 -8.40 10.70
C ALA A 75 -3.07 -7.47 9.76
N LEU A 76 -3.28 -6.16 9.89
CA LEU A 76 -2.71 -5.15 8.98
C LEU A 76 -2.33 -3.86 9.73
N PHE A 77 -1.38 -3.14 9.16
CA PHE A 77 -1.05 -1.77 9.52
C PHE A 77 -1.22 -0.88 8.29
N TYR A 78 -1.90 0.24 8.46
CA TYR A 78 -2.12 1.22 7.40
C TYR A 78 -1.35 2.50 7.68
N MET A 79 -0.54 2.91 6.72
CA MET A 79 0.17 4.17 6.71
C MET A 79 -0.43 5.06 5.61
N PRO A 80 -1.25 6.05 5.98
CA PRO A 80 -1.83 6.99 5.02
C PRO A 80 -0.78 7.95 4.46
N ASP A 81 -1.06 8.52 3.29
CA ASP A 81 -0.27 9.62 2.75
C ASP A 81 -0.50 10.93 3.51
N GLY A 82 0.46 11.86 3.40
CA GLY A 82 0.33 13.25 3.84
C GLY A 82 0.29 13.48 5.35
N VAL A 83 0.35 12.45 6.18
CA VAL A 83 0.34 12.61 7.65
C VAL A 83 1.67 13.15 8.19
N THR A 84 1.57 13.96 9.25
CA THR A 84 2.74 14.47 10.00
C THR A 84 2.54 14.13 11.48
N PRO A 85 2.82 12.87 11.88
CA PRO A 85 2.62 12.47 13.26
C PRO A 85 3.66 13.17 14.16
N TRP A 86 3.22 13.63 15.34
CA TRP A 86 4.11 14.21 16.37
C TRP A 86 5.10 15.26 15.84
N ALA A 87 4.62 16.29 15.16
CA ALA A 87 5.42 17.30 14.46
C ALA A 87 6.53 17.92 15.33
N GLN A 88 6.34 18.02 16.65
CA GLN A 88 7.30 18.61 17.60
C GLN A 88 8.37 17.62 18.09
N GLN A 89 8.17 16.32 17.85
CA GLN A 89 9.12 15.29 18.27
C GLN A 89 10.23 15.10 17.23
N SER A 90 11.35 14.47 17.65
CA SER A 90 12.43 14.14 16.74
C SER A 90 12.17 12.83 15.98
N VAL A 91 12.84 12.67 14.85
CA VAL A 91 12.86 11.41 14.08
C VAL A 91 13.25 10.23 14.97
N ASN A 92 14.33 10.38 15.74
CA ASN A 92 14.82 9.33 16.64
C ASN A 92 13.83 8.97 17.73
N TRP A 93 13.10 9.96 18.26
CA TRP A 93 12.04 9.71 19.24
C TRP A 93 10.92 8.84 18.64
N ALA A 94 10.43 9.20 17.46
CA ALA A 94 9.33 8.47 16.81
C ALA A 94 9.71 7.03 16.48
N LEU A 95 10.89 6.81 15.93
CA LEU A 95 11.40 5.47 15.62
C LEU A 95 11.60 4.64 16.89
N GLY A 96 12.23 5.19 17.91
CA GLY A 96 12.40 4.51 19.20
C GLY A 96 11.07 4.24 19.93
N PHE A 97 10.07 5.10 19.75
CA PHE A 97 8.72 4.85 20.27
C PHE A 97 8.08 3.64 19.59
N PHE A 98 8.10 3.58 18.24
CA PHE A 98 7.55 2.45 17.48
C PHE A 98 8.31 1.15 17.77
N GLU A 99 9.65 1.19 17.81
CA GLU A 99 10.47 0.02 18.11
C GLU A 99 10.08 -0.61 19.45
N ARG A 100 9.87 0.21 20.49
CA ARG A 100 9.44 -0.27 21.81
C ARG A 100 7.98 -0.69 21.85
N LEU A 101 7.08 0.09 21.23
CA LEU A 101 5.64 -0.18 21.23
C LEU A 101 5.32 -1.53 20.58
N TYR A 102 6.02 -1.85 19.50
CA TYR A 102 5.73 -3.03 18.70
C TYR A 102 6.70 -4.20 18.93
N ALA A 103 7.68 -4.06 19.83
CA ALA A 103 8.79 -5.02 19.95
C ALA A 103 9.34 -5.39 18.54
N ALA A 104 9.66 -4.36 17.76
CA ALA A 104 9.83 -4.42 16.33
C ALA A 104 10.81 -5.52 15.88
N PRO A 105 10.50 -6.24 14.79
CA PRO A 105 11.36 -7.31 14.25
C PRO A 105 12.64 -6.77 13.58
N VAL A 106 12.67 -5.47 13.28
CA VAL A 106 13.79 -4.74 12.67
C VAL A 106 14.22 -3.63 13.61
N LYS A 107 15.51 -3.33 13.66
CA LYS A 107 16.02 -2.24 14.50
C LYS A 107 15.82 -0.87 13.85
N ALA A 108 15.41 0.10 14.65
CA ALA A 108 15.23 1.48 14.18
C ALA A 108 16.51 2.05 13.54
N ALA A 109 17.68 1.73 14.10
CA ALA A 109 18.99 2.15 13.57
C ALA A 109 19.27 1.60 12.15
N GLU A 110 18.83 0.37 11.85
CA GLU A 110 18.96 -0.21 10.52
C GLU A 110 18.13 0.57 9.49
N LEU A 111 16.89 0.91 9.84
CA LEU A 111 16.00 1.69 8.98
C LEU A 111 16.45 3.14 8.79
N LEU A 112 17.00 3.78 9.84
CA LEU A 112 17.62 5.10 9.73
C LEU A 112 18.69 5.13 8.63
N ASN A 113 19.58 4.13 8.63
CA ASN A 113 20.65 4.03 7.64
C ASN A 113 20.09 3.72 6.25
N MET A 114 19.25 2.68 6.12
CA MET A 114 18.71 2.24 4.82
C MET A 114 17.88 3.33 4.11
N LEU A 115 17.14 4.12 4.89
CA LEU A 115 16.30 5.21 4.39
C LEU A 115 17.02 6.57 4.41
N LYS A 116 18.34 6.59 4.69
CA LYS A 116 19.17 7.82 4.70
C LYS A 116 18.60 8.92 5.61
N LEU A 117 18.16 8.54 6.80
CA LEU A 117 17.61 9.44 7.82
C LEU A 117 18.59 9.73 8.97
N GLU A 118 19.82 9.18 8.93
CA GLU A 118 20.77 9.26 10.02
C GLU A 118 21.15 10.71 10.36
N SER A 119 21.38 11.55 9.35
CA SER A 119 21.66 12.99 9.55
C SER A 119 20.48 13.78 10.12
N LEU A 120 19.26 13.24 10.00
CA LEU A 120 18.01 13.85 10.42
C LEU A 120 17.50 13.30 11.76
N ARG A 121 18.24 12.41 12.42
CA ARG A 121 17.77 11.72 13.64
C ARG A 121 17.28 12.67 14.73
N ASN A 122 17.91 13.85 14.87
CA ASN A 122 17.58 14.86 15.86
C ASN A 122 16.66 15.97 15.33
N ALA A 123 16.34 15.95 14.03
CA ALA A 123 15.45 16.93 13.42
C ALA A 123 14.01 16.74 13.90
N ARG A 124 13.25 17.84 14.03
CA ARG A 124 11.83 17.78 14.32
C ARG A 124 11.07 17.28 13.10
N ILE A 125 10.10 16.40 13.30
CA ILE A 125 9.30 15.81 12.21
C ILE A 125 8.57 16.88 11.39
N GLY A 126 8.10 17.93 12.05
CA GLY A 126 7.43 19.05 11.37
C GLY A 126 8.33 19.88 10.45
N SER A 127 9.67 19.82 10.62
CA SER A 127 10.63 20.52 9.77
C SER A 127 11.14 19.70 8.58
N LEU A 128 10.74 18.42 8.48
CA LEU A 128 11.15 17.54 7.39
C LEU A 128 10.52 17.97 6.07
N SER A 129 11.29 17.90 4.99
CA SER A 129 10.75 17.96 3.61
C SER A 129 9.75 16.84 3.35
N LYS A 130 8.96 16.95 2.28
CA LYS A 130 7.98 15.92 1.88
C LYS A 130 8.64 14.54 1.75
N GLY A 131 9.75 14.43 1.02
CA GLY A 131 10.46 13.18 0.80
C GLY A 131 11.12 12.61 2.08
N GLU A 132 11.67 13.46 2.96
CA GLU A 132 12.23 13.03 4.25
C GLU A 132 11.13 12.48 5.16
N ARG A 133 9.98 13.16 5.22
CA ARG A 133 8.82 12.72 5.99
C ARG A 133 8.26 11.40 5.43
N LYS A 134 8.17 11.26 4.11
CA LYS A 134 7.77 9.99 3.47
C LYS A 134 8.68 8.85 3.90
N ARG A 135 10.01 9.04 3.85
CA ARG A 135 10.98 8.03 4.29
C ARG A 135 10.83 7.69 5.79
N LEU A 136 10.55 8.68 6.64
CA LEU A 136 10.25 8.42 8.05
C LEU A 136 8.97 7.59 8.22
N LEU A 137 7.88 7.92 7.50
CA LEU A 137 6.63 7.16 7.56
C LEU A 137 6.84 5.71 7.10
N LEU A 138 7.63 5.50 6.05
CA LEU A 138 8.01 4.16 5.61
C LEU A 138 8.77 3.40 6.70
N ALA A 139 9.74 4.04 7.36
CA ALA A 139 10.47 3.44 8.48
C ALA A 139 9.51 3.03 9.62
N LEU A 140 8.59 3.92 10.01
CA LEU A 140 7.60 3.62 11.04
C LEU A 140 6.71 2.43 10.66
N GLY A 141 6.21 2.39 9.42
CA GLY A 141 5.42 1.26 8.91
C GLY A 141 6.20 -0.05 8.94
N LEU A 142 7.48 -0.03 8.57
CA LEU A 142 8.34 -1.21 8.55
C LEU A 142 8.71 -1.74 9.95
N LEU A 143 8.65 -0.91 10.99
CA LEU A 143 8.83 -1.32 12.39
C LEU A 143 7.63 -2.10 12.94
N THR A 144 6.47 -2.05 12.29
CA THR A 144 5.26 -2.71 12.79
C THR A 144 5.28 -4.23 12.49
N PRO A 145 4.74 -5.10 13.39
CA PRO A 145 4.80 -6.55 13.22
C PRO A 145 3.68 -7.15 12.39
N GLN A 146 2.69 -6.34 12.00
CA GLN A 146 1.53 -6.84 11.27
C GLN A 146 1.96 -7.52 9.95
N PRO A 147 1.37 -8.67 9.62
CA PRO A 147 1.74 -9.42 8.42
C PRO A 147 1.43 -8.69 7.11
N LEU A 148 0.46 -7.78 7.10
CA LEU A 148 0.15 -6.89 5.97
C LEU A 148 0.48 -5.44 6.33
N LEU A 149 1.33 -4.81 5.54
CA LEU A 149 1.57 -3.38 5.58
C LEU A 149 0.93 -2.72 4.35
N MET A 150 -0.01 -1.81 4.60
CA MET A 150 -0.65 -1.02 3.55
C MET A 150 -0.06 0.39 3.54
N LEU A 151 0.42 0.84 2.39
CA LEU A 151 1.08 2.13 2.21
C LEU A 151 0.38 2.92 1.10
N ASP A 152 -0.10 4.10 1.46
CA ASP A 152 -0.74 5.00 0.49
C ASP A 152 0.33 5.89 -0.16
N GLU A 153 0.46 5.75 -1.49
CA GLU A 153 1.40 6.48 -2.34
C GLU A 153 2.85 6.53 -1.80
N PRO A 154 3.50 5.35 -1.56
CA PRO A 154 4.78 5.29 -0.86
C PRO A 154 5.94 5.95 -1.56
N PHE A 155 5.84 6.23 -2.87
CA PHE A 155 6.90 6.82 -3.69
C PHE A 155 6.72 8.32 -3.94
N ASP A 156 5.55 8.89 -3.55
CA ASP A 156 5.28 10.31 -3.79
C ASP A 156 6.25 11.21 -3.00
N GLY A 157 6.88 12.15 -3.72
CA GLY A 157 7.89 13.06 -3.17
C GLY A 157 9.30 12.47 -3.06
N LEU A 158 9.54 11.25 -3.57
CA LEU A 158 10.86 10.65 -3.67
C LEU A 158 11.46 10.89 -5.07
N ASP A 159 12.78 11.09 -5.14
CA ASP A 159 13.50 11.06 -6.40
C ASP A 159 13.69 9.62 -6.91
N LEU A 160 14.15 9.46 -8.17
CA LEU A 160 14.34 8.16 -8.82
C LEU A 160 15.28 7.22 -8.03
N ARG A 161 16.32 7.76 -7.38
CA ARG A 161 17.26 6.98 -6.62
C ARG A 161 16.64 6.50 -5.31
N GLN A 162 15.96 7.40 -4.62
CA GLN A 162 15.22 7.08 -3.38
C GLN A 162 14.10 6.06 -3.65
N THR A 163 13.36 6.21 -4.74
CA THR A 163 12.33 5.26 -5.17
C THR A 163 12.91 3.86 -5.35
N ARG A 164 14.05 3.72 -6.05
CA ARG A 164 14.74 2.43 -6.21
C ARG A 164 15.21 1.82 -4.88
N ASP A 165 15.79 2.66 -4.00
CA ASP A 165 16.25 2.21 -2.68
C ASP A 165 15.05 1.67 -1.85
N VAL A 166 13.90 2.35 -1.89
CA VAL A 166 12.66 1.93 -1.20
C VAL A 166 12.08 0.66 -1.82
N MET A 167 12.06 0.53 -3.15
CA MET A 167 11.61 -0.71 -3.81
C MET A 167 12.47 -1.91 -3.40
N ALA A 168 13.79 -1.75 -3.36
CA ALA A 168 14.70 -2.81 -2.90
C ALA A 168 14.45 -3.17 -1.43
N LEU A 169 14.15 -2.18 -0.58
CA LEU A 169 13.80 -2.40 0.81
C LEU A 169 12.48 -3.19 0.95
N PHE A 170 11.46 -2.88 0.16
CA PHE A 170 10.18 -3.60 0.14
C PHE A 170 10.40 -5.07 -0.25
N ARG A 171 11.19 -5.35 -1.29
CA ARG A 171 11.52 -6.72 -1.70
C ARG A 171 12.17 -7.53 -0.58
N ARG A 172 13.14 -6.96 0.13
CA ARG A 172 13.78 -7.62 1.29
C ARG A 172 12.78 -7.95 2.41
N HIS A 173 11.78 -7.09 2.64
CA HIS A 173 10.74 -7.35 3.64
C HIS A 173 9.79 -8.46 3.20
N VAL A 174 9.45 -8.53 1.91
CA VAL A 174 8.62 -9.59 1.33
C VAL A 174 9.36 -10.93 1.37
N GLU A 175 10.63 -10.97 1.03
CA GLU A 175 11.49 -12.17 1.16
C GLU A 175 11.54 -12.70 2.61
N ARG A 176 11.41 -11.84 3.59
CA ARG A 176 11.28 -12.19 5.02
C ARG A 176 9.85 -12.59 5.44
N GLY A 177 8.93 -12.75 4.47
CA GLY A 177 7.56 -13.23 4.67
C GLY A 177 6.53 -12.14 4.96
N ARG A 178 6.89 -10.85 4.85
CA ARG A 178 5.93 -9.75 4.97
C ARG A 178 5.14 -9.58 3.68
N THR A 179 3.91 -9.12 3.78
CA THR A 179 3.05 -8.79 2.64
C THR A 179 2.87 -7.29 2.58
N LEU A 180 2.93 -6.72 1.40
CA LEU A 180 2.74 -5.29 1.17
C LEU A 180 1.53 -5.06 0.24
N MET A 181 0.74 -4.03 0.54
CA MET A 181 -0.27 -3.51 -0.38
C MET A 181 -0.02 -2.02 -0.57
N LEU A 182 0.20 -1.60 -1.80
CA LEU A 182 0.64 -0.25 -2.14
C LEU A 182 -0.40 0.40 -3.03
N SER A 183 -0.87 1.61 -2.69
CA SER A 183 -1.53 2.43 -3.72
C SER A 183 -0.46 3.14 -4.53
N ILE A 184 -0.54 3.07 -5.84
CA ILE A 184 0.45 3.64 -6.75
C ILE A 184 -0.28 4.32 -7.90
N HIS A 185 0.12 5.55 -8.24
CA HIS A 185 -0.45 6.26 -9.38
C HIS A 185 0.47 6.19 -10.61
N GLN A 186 1.78 5.98 -10.42
CA GLN A 186 2.74 5.83 -11.53
C GLN A 186 2.83 4.36 -11.95
N LEU A 187 2.30 4.05 -13.13
CA LEU A 187 2.21 2.69 -13.67
C LEU A 187 3.59 2.04 -13.86
N VAL A 188 4.61 2.84 -14.21
CA VAL A 188 6.01 2.37 -14.35
C VAL A 188 6.55 1.84 -13.02
N ASP A 189 6.26 2.51 -11.91
CA ASP A 189 6.72 2.08 -10.59
C ASP A 189 5.97 0.83 -10.14
N ALA A 190 4.65 0.77 -10.41
CA ALA A 190 3.85 -0.41 -10.11
C ALA A 190 4.35 -1.65 -10.85
N ALA A 191 4.65 -1.52 -12.16
CA ALA A 191 5.19 -2.62 -12.96
C ALA A 191 6.55 -3.15 -12.45
N ARG A 192 7.33 -2.31 -11.78
CA ARG A 192 8.66 -2.69 -11.26
C ARG A 192 8.61 -3.35 -9.89
N VAL A 193 7.65 -2.95 -9.03
CA VAL A 193 7.65 -3.37 -7.62
C VAL A 193 6.58 -4.40 -7.30
N CYS A 194 5.45 -4.41 -8.00
CA CYS A 194 4.31 -5.27 -7.68
C CYS A 194 4.41 -6.64 -8.35
N ASP A 195 4.02 -7.68 -7.62
CA ASP A 195 3.86 -9.03 -8.14
C ASP A 195 2.49 -9.20 -8.82
N ARG A 196 1.47 -8.54 -8.27
CA ARG A 196 0.11 -8.49 -8.78
C ARG A 196 -0.48 -7.10 -8.61
N LEU A 197 -1.48 -6.80 -9.40
CA LEU A 197 -2.15 -5.52 -9.45
C LEU A 197 -3.66 -5.71 -9.29
N ILE A 198 -4.29 -4.72 -8.67
CA ILE A 198 -5.73 -4.48 -8.68
C ILE A 198 -5.93 -3.17 -9.43
N LEU A 199 -6.71 -3.20 -10.49
CA LEU A 199 -7.10 -2.01 -11.23
C LEU A 199 -8.47 -1.54 -10.73
N LEU A 200 -8.50 -0.33 -10.17
CA LEU A 200 -9.70 0.27 -9.60
C LEU A 200 -10.14 1.45 -10.48
N SER A 201 -11.36 1.39 -10.99
CA SER A 201 -11.99 2.47 -11.74
C SER A 201 -13.42 2.67 -11.25
N ASP A 202 -13.83 3.92 -11.03
CA ASP A 202 -15.16 4.30 -10.54
C ASP A 202 -15.67 3.48 -9.35
N GLY A 203 -14.76 3.18 -8.42
CA GLY A 203 -15.04 2.40 -7.22
C GLY A 203 -15.25 0.91 -7.45
N ARG A 204 -14.87 0.38 -8.61
CA ARG A 204 -14.98 -1.05 -8.98
C ARG A 204 -13.63 -1.62 -9.34
N VAL A 205 -13.42 -2.90 -9.03
CA VAL A 205 -12.27 -3.64 -9.56
C VAL A 205 -12.59 -4.03 -11.01
N VAL A 206 -11.79 -3.52 -11.95
CA VAL A 206 -11.92 -3.77 -13.38
C VAL A 206 -10.91 -4.83 -13.86
N GLY A 207 -9.86 -5.11 -13.06
CA GLY A 207 -8.90 -6.16 -13.34
C GLY A 207 -8.12 -6.53 -12.07
N GLU A 208 -7.75 -7.80 -11.92
CA GLU A 208 -6.90 -8.34 -10.86
C GLU A 208 -5.99 -9.42 -11.43
N GLY A 209 -4.67 -9.33 -11.19
CA GLY A 209 -3.71 -10.33 -11.61
C GLY A 209 -2.29 -9.82 -11.74
N THR A 210 -1.41 -10.66 -12.28
CA THR A 210 -0.09 -10.25 -12.78
C THR A 210 -0.27 -9.38 -14.02
N ILE A 211 0.78 -8.69 -14.47
CA ILE A 211 0.71 -7.89 -15.71
C ILE A 211 0.31 -8.74 -16.90
N ASP A 212 0.84 -9.98 -17.00
CA ASP A 212 0.51 -10.88 -18.10
C ASP A 212 -0.95 -11.37 -18.04
N GLU A 213 -1.47 -11.67 -16.85
CA GLU A 213 -2.88 -12.01 -16.65
C GLU A 213 -3.80 -10.83 -17.00
N LEU A 214 -3.42 -9.61 -16.63
CA LEU A 214 -4.18 -8.39 -16.97
C LEU A 214 -4.15 -8.10 -18.48
N ARG A 215 -3.00 -8.33 -19.12
CA ARG A 215 -2.86 -8.21 -20.59
C ARG A 215 -3.79 -9.20 -21.31
N ALA A 216 -3.87 -10.43 -20.81
CA ALA A 216 -4.79 -11.43 -21.35
C ALA A 216 -6.27 -11.04 -21.13
N GLN A 217 -6.63 -10.49 -19.96
CA GLN A 217 -7.98 -9.98 -19.68
C GLN A 217 -8.38 -8.82 -20.61
N ALA A 218 -7.41 -7.96 -20.96
CA ALA A 218 -7.63 -6.84 -21.88
C ALA A 218 -7.69 -7.25 -23.36
N ASN A 219 -7.61 -8.55 -23.70
CA ASN A 219 -7.51 -9.07 -25.05
C ASN A 219 -6.37 -8.47 -25.91
N LEU A 220 -5.28 -8.04 -25.24
CA LEU A 220 -4.09 -7.46 -25.88
C LEU A 220 -3.05 -8.54 -26.25
N SER A 221 -3.42 -9.83 -26.17
CA SER A 221 -2.51 -10.97 -26.42
C SER A 221 -2.29 -11.29 -27.91
N ASP A 222 -3.09 -10.71 -28.82
CA ASP A 222 -3.08 -11.03 -30.25
C ASP A 222 -2.03 -10.23 -31.03
N GLY A 223 -0.74 -10.36 -30.69
CA GLY A 223 0.38 -10.02 -31.59
C GLY A 223 0.45 -8.60 -32.18
N ARG A 224 -0.59 -7.78 -32.01
CA ARG A 224 -0.67 -6.42 -32.57
C ARG A 224 0.02 -5.35 -31.73
N LEU A 225 0.24 -5.62 -30.43
CA LEU A 225 0.97 -4.76 -29.49
C LEU A 225 1.82 -5.62 -28.55
N PRO A 226 2.95 -6.20 -29.02
CA PRO A 226 3.82 -7.00 -28.15
C PRO A 226 4.44 -6.19 -26.99
N GLU A 227 4.34 -4.87 -27.03
CA GLU A 227 4.85 -3.94 -26.03
C GLU A 227 3.76 -3.14 -25.30
N ALA A 228 2.48 -3.59 -25.31
CA ALA A 228 1.42 -2.89 -24.59
C ALA A 228 1.79 -2.72 -23.12
N GLY A 229 2.01 -1.47 -22.73
CA GLY A 229 2.36 -1.08 -21.36
C GLY A 229 1.19 -1.25 -20.41
N LEU A 230 1.42 -1.08 -19.13
CA LEU A 230 0.36 -1.13 -18.12
C LEU A 230 -0.71 -0.03 -18.34
N GLU A 231 -0.35 1.07 -19.01
CA GLU A 231 -1.29 2.13 -19.40
C GLU A 231 -2.33 1.62 -20.42
N ASP A 232 -1.87 0.93 -21.46
CA ASP A 232 -2.75 0.38 -22.49
C ASP A 232 -3.69 -0.67 -21.91
N ILE A 233 -3.18 -1.52 -21.01
CA ILE A 233 -3.97 -2.51 -20.28
C ILE A 233 -5.06 -1.82 -19.47
N PHE A 234 -4.69 -0.77 -18.72
CA PHE A 234 -5.64 -0.03 -17.89
C PHE A 234 -6.75 0.60 -18.76
N LEU A 235 -6.38 1.27 -19.85
CA LEU A 235 -7.33 1.91 -20.77
C LEU A 235 -8.26 0.89 -21.46
N ALA A 236 -7.78 -0.32 -21.76
CA ALA A 236 -8.59 -1.35 -22.38
C ALA A 236 -9.59 -2.02 -21.41
N LEU A 237 -9.34 -1.95 -20.09
CA LEU A 237 -10.20 -2.54 -19.05
C LEU A 237 -11.16 -1.53 -18.41
N THR A 238 -11.02 -0.22 -18.68
CA THR A 238 -11.85 0.85 -18.12
C THR A 238 -12.77 1.47 -19.13
#